data_18a53742e8783c854d7719d7a11e21af
#
_entry.id   18a53742e8783c854d7719d7a11e21af
#
_cell.length_a   1.000
_cell.length_b   1.000
_cell.length_c   1.000
_cell.angle_alpha   90.00
_cell.angle_beta   90.00
_cell.angle_gamma   90.00
#
_symmetry.space_group_name_H-M   'P 1'
#
loop_
_entity.id
_entity.type
_entity.pdbx_description
1 polymer ?
#
loop_
_entity_poly.entity_id
_entity_poly.type
_entity_poly.pdbx_seq_one_letter_code
_entity_poly.pdbx_strand_id
1 'polypeptide(L)'
;MPVSIQASDESDVRETVNRVFEQLKSQDYGSLYDNLPNSSRSRMSRDRFVSALQRAQGIYELQRLEVGTVKVTGNLAVVDTTLYGSVTSPIQAEGKIVVQQYLVREDGKWRVATGDQATVKKFLAANPSFNKGFRIRQPRVFVKQDGKWIEFKPPTSGQRRT
;
A
#
# COMPACT_ATOMS: atom_id res chain seq x y z
N MET A 1 7.60 -4.77 33.53
CA MET A 1 7.71 -5.54 32.61
C MET A 1 7.41 -5.06 31.36
N PRO A 2 8.16 -5.11 30.58
CA PRO A 2 7.99 -4.47 29.38
C PRO A 2 7.04 -5.22 28.59
N VAL A 3 6.00 -4.61 28.44
CA VAL A 3 5.14 -5.00 27.50
C VAL A 3 5.81 -4.98 26.25
N SER A 4 5.54 -5.85 25.47
CA SER A 4 6.00 -5.89 24.18
C SER A 4 5.51 -4.68 23.42
N ILE A 5 6.28 -3.65 23.46
CA ILE A 5 6.03 -2.48 22.64
C ILE A 5 5.90 -2.89 21.19
N GLN A 6 6.66 -3.90 20.81
CA GLN A 6 6.64 -4.44 19.48
C GLN A 6 5.31 -5.05 19.09
N ALA A 7 4.68 -5.77 20.00
CA ALA A 7 3.37 -6.38 19.73
C ALA A 7 2.30 -5.31 19.59
N SER A 8 2.40 -4.23 20.39
CA SER A 8 1.47 -3.12 20.30
C SER A 8 1.64 -2.39 18.97
N ASP A 9 2.89 -2.17 18.55
CA ASP A 9 3.16 -1.52 17.27
C ASP A 9 2.64 -2.37 16.11
N GLU A 10 2.83 -3.68 16.18
CA GLU A 10 2.34 -4.56 15.13
C GLU A 10 0.82 -4.49 15.04
N SER A 11 0.13 -4.51 16.18
CA SER A 11 -1.31 -4.40 16.22
C SER A 11 -1.79 -3.07 15.63
N ASP A 12 -1.14 -1.97 15.99
CA ASP A 12 -1.48 -0.65 15.49
C ASP A 12 -1.25 -0.55 13.98
N VAL A 13 -0.19 -1.16 13.49
CA VAL A 13 0.11 -1.17 12.07
C VAL A 13 -0.97 -1.95 11.30
N ARG A 14 -1.34 -3.13 11.81
CA ARG A 14 -2.39 -3.92 11.19
C ARG A 14 -3.71 -3.17 11.15
N GLU A 15 -4.05 -2.52 12.25
CA GLU A 15 -5.28 -1.74 12.32
C GLU A 15 -5.26 -0.59 11.31
N THR A 16 -4.12 0.09 11.18
CA THR A 16 -3.99 1.18 10.23
C THR A 16 -4.17 0.70 8.79
N VAL A 17 -3.55 -0.44 8.45
CA VAL A 17 -3.68 -1.01 7.11
C VAL A 17 -5.13 -1.38 6.82
N ASN A 18 -5.81 -2.00 7.78
CA ASN A 18 -7.21 -2.35 7.60
C ASN A 18 -8.09 -1.12 7.44
N ARG A 19 -7.84 -0.09 8.23
CA ARG A 19 -8.62 1.15 8.15
C ARG A 19 -8.44 1.82 6.80
N VAL A 20 -7.20 1.88 6.32
CA VAL A 20 -6.90 2.47 5.03
C VAL A 20 -7.60 1.69 3.90
N PHE A 21 -7.59 0.36 4.01
CA PHE A 21 -8.28 -0.46 3.02
C PHE A 21 -9.79 -0.17 3.01
N GLU A 22 -10.40 -0.05 4.20
CA GLU A 22 -11.83 0.25 4.26
C GLU A 22 -12.15 1.62 3.71
N GLN A 23 -11.28 2.59 3.95
CA GLN A 23 -11.45 3.92 3.38
C GLN A 23 -11.36 3.90 1.86
N LEU A 24 -10.41 3.13 1.34
CA LEU A 24 -10.26 3.00 -0.10
C LEU A 24 -11.45 2.27 -0.73
N LYS A 25 -11.91 1.21 -0.06
CA LYS A 25 -13.05 0.43 -0.54
C LYS A 25 -14.34 1.23 -0.52
N SER A 26 -14.55 2.04 0.50
CA SER A 26 -15.75 2.85 0.61
C SER A 26 -15.61 4.20 -0.10
N GLN A 27 -14.48 4.43 -0.76
CA GLN A 27 -14.23 5.65 -1.53
C GLN A 27 -14.20 6.91 -0.65
N ASP A 28 -13.79 6.73 0.59
CA ASP A 28 -13.61 7.85 1.52
C ASP A 28 -12.19 8.39 1.35
N TYR A 29 -11.95 9.00 0.19
CA TYR A 29 -10.59 9.42 -0.18
C TYR A 29 -10.08 10.59 0.64
N GLY A 30 -10.97 11.40 1.17
CA GLY A 30 -10.56 12.49 2.05
C GLY A 30 -9.91 11.96 3.32
N SER A 31 -10.54 10.98 3.95
CA SER A 31 -9.96 10.35 5.15
C SER A 31 -8.68 9.62 4.82
N LEU A 32 -8.63 9.01 3.63
CA LEU A 32 -7.42 8.33 3.18
C LEU A 32 -6.25 9.30 3.08
N TYR A 33 -6.49 10.49 2.53
CA TYR A 33 -5.48 11.53 2.44
C TYR A 33 -4.91 11.87 3.82
N ASP A 34 -5.78 11.91 4.83
CA ASP A 34 -5.35 12.24 6.19
C ASP A 34 -4.45 11.17 6.80
N ASN A 35 -4.41 9.99 6.21
CA ASN A 35 -3.52 8.91 6.67
C ASN A 35 -2.17 8.91 5.95
N LEU A 36 -1.90 9.90 5.10
CA LEU A 36 -0.63 10.00 4.41
C LEU A 36 0.40 10.74 5.29
N PRO A 37 1.69 10.47 5.08
CA PRO A 37 2.74 11.22 5.80
C PRO A 37 2.70 12.70 5.47
N ASN A 38 3.23 13.50 6.38
CA ASN A 38 3.29 14.95 6.19
C ASN A 38 3.99 15.33 4.89
N SER A 39 5.08 14.62 4.56
CA SER A 39 5.81 14.91 3.33
C SER A 39 4.97 14.66 2.09
N SER A 40 4.13 13.65 2.12
CA SER A 40 3.24 13.35 1.00
C SER A 40 2.18 14.43 0.86
N ARG A 41 1.57 14.82 1.98
CA ARG A 41 0.52 15.84 1.97
C ARG A 41 1.05 17.22 1.55
N SER A 42 2.32 17.49 1.84
CA SER A 42 2.90 18.77 1.44
C SER A 42 3.17 18.85 -0.06
N ARG A 43 3.30 17.70 -0.72
CA ARG A 43 3.58 17.68 -2.16
C ARG A 43 2.34 17.55 -3.02
N MET A 44 1.21 17.13 -2.44
CA MET A 44 -0.01 16.94 -3.19
C MET A 44 -1.18 17.42 -2.36
N SER A 45 -2.02 18.27 -2.92
CA SER A 45 -3.19 18.78 -2.21
C SER A 45 -4.24 17.67 -2.06
N ARG A 46 -5.13 17.87 -1.10
CA ARG A 46 -6.24 16.95 -0.88
C ARG A 46 -7.10 16.80 -2.13
N ASP A 47 -7.41 17.92 -2.79
CA ASP A 47 -8.26 17.88 -3.98
C ASP A 47 -7.61 17.10 -5.12
N ARG A 48 -6.32 17.25 -5.32
CA ARG A 48 -5.61 16.52 -6.37
C ARG A 48 -5.57 15.03 -6.06
N PHE A 49 -5.34 14.68 -4.82
CA PHE A 49 -5.30 13.29 -4.39
C PHE A 49 -6.66 12.63 -4.60
N VAL A 50 -7.73 13.29 -4.11
CA VAL A 50 -9.08 12.76 -4.25
C VAL A 50 -9.45 12.61 -5.72
N SER A 51 -9.15 13.62 -6.55
CA SER A 51 -9.46 13.56 -7.98
C SER A 51 -8.73 12.41 -8.67
N ALA A 52 -7.48 12.19 -8.29
CA ALA A 52 -6.69 11.11 -8.90
C ALA A 52 -7.31 9.75 -8.62
N LEU A 53 -7.76 9.53 -7.39
CA LEU A 53 -8.37 8.25 -7.02
C LEU A 53 -9.76 8.10 -7.64
N GLN A 54 -10.51 9.19 -7.72
CA GLN A 54 -11.84 9.15 -8.33
C GLN A 54 -11.78 8.73 -9.80
N ARG A 55 -10.72 9.11 -10.50
CA ARG A 55 -10.57 8.74 -11.91
C ARG A 55 -10.41 7.23 -12.10
N ALA A 56 -9.90 6.54 -11.09
CA ALA A 56 -9.67 5.11 -11.19
C ALA A 56 -10.82 4.27 -10.64
N GLN A 57 -11.75 4.89 -9.93
CA GLN A 57 -12.74 4.10 -9.18
C GLN A 57 -13.72 3.33 -10.06
N GLY A 58 -13.87 3.72 -11.33
CA GLY A 58 -14.75 2.98 -12.24
C GLY A 58 -14.10 1.79 -12.92
N ILE A 59 -12.80 1.58 -12.68
CA ILE A 59 -12.04 0.53 -13.35
C ILE A 59 -12.00 -0.75 -12.52
N TYR A 60 -12.08 -0.62 -11.21
CA TYR A 60 -11.98 -1.77 -10.32
C TYR A 60 -12.85 -1.57 -9.09
N GLU A 61 -13.12 -2.68 -8.39
CA GLU A 61 -13.87 -2.66 -7.15
C GLU A 61 -13.13 -3.54 -6.15
N LEU A 62 -12.75 -2.98 -5.02
CA LEU A 62 -12.04 -3.73 -3.98
C LEU A 62 -13.03 -4.54 -3.15
N GLN A 63 -12.65 -5.75 -2.81
CA GLN A 63 -13.54 -6.67 -2.09
C GLN A 63 -12.94 -7.13 -0.78
N ARG A 64 -11.66 -7.50 -0.75
CA ARG A 64 -11.08 -8.15 0.42
C ARG A 64 -9.59 -7.85 0.56
N LEU A 65 -9.14 -7.76 1.79
CA LEU A 65 -7.73 -7.56 2.11
C LEU A 65 -7.24 -8.75 2.94
N GLU A 66 -6.06 -9.26 2.59
CA GLU A 66 -5.35 -10.21 3.43
C GLU A 66 -4.07 -9.54 3.92
N VAL A 67 -3.83 -9.58 5.21
CA VAL A 67 -2.65 -9.01 5.83
C VAL A 67 -1.73 -10.17 6.24
N GLY A 68 -0.52 -10.16 5.72
CA GLY A 68 0.46 -11.18 6.03
C GLY A 68 1.46 -10.73 7.08
N THR A 69 2.74 -10.87 6.78
CA THR A 69 3.81 -10.57 7.72
C THR A 69 3.92 -9.06 7.94
N VAL A 70 4.09 -8.68 9.20
CA VAL A 70 4.33 -7.30 9.61
C VAL A 70 5.72 -7.22 10.21
N LYS A 71 6.52 -6.27 9.76
CA LYS A 71 7.82 -6.01 10.36
C LYS A 71 7.91 -4.55 10.75
N VAL A 72 8.20 -4.30 12.02
CA VAL A 72 8.32 -2.94 12.55
C VAL A 72 9.73 -2.71 13.05
N THR A 73 10.32 -1.60 12.68
CA THR A 73 11.62 -1.19 13.19
C THR A 73 11.57 0.31 13.43
N GLY A 74 11.57 0.69 14.73
CA GLY A 74 11.47 2.10 15.08
C GLY A 74 10.18 2.73 14.53
N ASN A 75 10.34 3.73 13.70
CA ASN A 75 9.21 4.46 13.13
C ASN A 75 8.86 4.01 11.71
N LEU A 76 9.34 2.84 11.33
CA LEU A 76 9.10 2.30 9.99
C LEU A 76 8.47 0.92 10.10
N ALA A 77 7.47 0.65 9.26
CA ALA A 77 6.85 -0.66 9.20
C ALA A 77 6.64 -1.07 7.75
N VAL A 78 6.76 -2.36 7.49
CA VAL A 78 6.43 -2.94 6.18
C VAL A 78 5.48 -4.10 6.41
N VAL A 79 4.41 -4.15 5.63
CA VAL A 79 3.37 -5.15 5.78
C VAL A 79 3.12 -5.82 4.44
N ASP A 80 3.18 -7.14 4.42
CA ASP A 80 2.79 -7.88 3.21
C ASP A 80 1.27 -7.93 3.14
N THR A 81 0.71 -7.51 2.02
CA THR A 81 -0.73 -7.55 1.83
C THR A 81 -1.10 -8.10 0.47
N THR A 82 -2.32 -8.62 0.39
CA THR A 82 -2.94 -9.01 -0.88
C THR A 82 -4.31 -8.37 -0.92
N LEU A 83 -4.56 -7.60 -1.98
CA LEU A 83 -5.83 -6.93 -2.20
C LEU A 83 -6.58 -7.69 -3.28
N TYR A 84 -7.81 -8.10 -2.97
CA TYR A 84 -8.65 -8.82 -3.93
C TYR A 84 -9.77 -7.92 -4.40
N GLY A 85 -10.12 -8.02 -5.66
CA GLY A 85 -11.21 -7.23 -6.19
C GLY A 85 -11.60 -7.69 -7.58
N SER A 86 -12.45 -6.88 -8.21
CA SER A 86 -12.88 -7.11 -9.58
C SER A 86 -12.38 -5.98 -10.46
N VAL A 87 -11.90 -6.32 -11.64
CA VAL A 87 -11.56 -5.34 -12.66
C VAL A 87 -12.76 -5.28 -13.60
N THR A 88 -13.23 -4.08 -13.91
CA THR A 88 -14.40 -3.93 -14.76
C THR A 88 -14.06 -3.43 -16.16
N SER A 89 -12.88 -2.88 -16.32
CA SER A 89 -12.44 -2.30 -17.59
C SER A 89 -10.97 -2.55 -17.78
N PRO A 90 -10.48 -2.92 -18.95
CA PRO A 90 -11.23 -3.09 -20.21
C PRO A 90 -12.05 -4.38 -20.28
N ILE A 91 -11.77 -5.36 -19.43
CA ILE A 91 -12.55 -6.58 -19.37
C ILE A 91 -12.95 -6.84 -17.92
N GLN A 92 -14.01 -7.58 -17.75
CA GLN A 92 -14.47 -7.92 -16.43
C GLN A 92 -13.79 -9.20 -15.95
N ALA A 93 -13.10 -9.12 -14.83
CA ALA A 93 -12.35 -10.25 -14.30
C ALA A 93 -12.05 -10.06 -12.83
N GLU A 94 -11.85 -11.15 -12.11
CA GLU A 94 -11.33 -11.06 -10.74
C GLU A 94 -9.86 -10.74 -10.80
N GLY A 95 -9.41 -9.91 -9.85
CA GLY A 95 -8.02 -9.52 -9.79
C GLY A 95 -7.50 -9.56 -8.37
N LYS A 96 -6.18 -9.61 -8.25
CA LYS A 96 -5.53 -9.41 -6.95
C LYS A 96 -4.21 -8.71 -7.14
N ILE A 97 -3.84 -7.93 -6.13
CA ILE A 97 -2.57 -7.22 -6.12
C ILE A 97 -1.82 -7.64 -4.86
N VAL A 98 -0.63 -8.20 -5.06
CA VAL A 98 0.25 -8.54 -3.96
C VAL A 98 1.20 -7.37 -3.82
N VAL A 99 1.12 -6.67 -2.70
CA VAL A 99 1.87 -5.43 -2.51
C VAL A 99 2.32 -5.29 -1.07
N GLN A 100 3.54 -4.79 -0.88
CA GLN A 100 4.02 -4.44 0.44
C GLN A 100 3.57 -3.03 0.77
N GLN A 101 2.94 -2.87 1.93
CA GLN A 101 2.56 -1.55 2.40
C GLN A 101 3.66 -1.00 3.28
N TYR A 102 3.99 0.27 3.07
CA TYR A 102 5.02 0.95 3.85
C TYR A 102 4.35 1.99 4.73
N LEU A 103 4.70 1.96 6.02
CA LEU A 103 4.13 2.90 6.98
C LEU A 103 5.24 3.59 7.75
N VAL A 104 4.99 4.83 8.09
CA VAL A 104 5.90 5.59 8.93
C VAL A 104 5.12 6.15 10.10
N ARG A 105 5.76 6.25 11.26
CA ARG A 105 5.11 6.80 12.43
C ARG A 105 5.50 8.25 12.59
N GLU A 106 4.47 9.11 12.67
CA GLU A 106 4.63 10.54 12.88
C GLU A 106 3.70 10.96 14.00
N ASP A 107 4.23 11.67 15.00
CA ASP A 107 3.44 12.16 16.12
C ASP A 107 2.63 11.04 16.78
N GLY A 108 3.24 9.88 16.92
CA GLY A 108 2.59 8.73 17.56
C GLY A 108 1.57 8.01 16.71
N LYS A 109 1.40 8.39 15.45
CA LYS A 109 0.42 7.76 14.56
C LYS A 109 1.10 7.15 13.35
N TRP A 110 0.62 5.98 12.95
CA TRP A 110 1.12 5.33 11.74
C TRP A 110 0.45 5.94 10.52
N ARG A 111 1.28 6.26 9.52
CA ARG A 111 0.84 6.86 8.25
C ARG A 111 1.26 5.96 7.11
N VAL A 112 0.41 5.83 6.10
CA VAL A 112 0.69 4.93 4.97
C VAL A 112 1.43 5.70 3.89
N ALA A 113 2.64 5.23 3.57
CA ALA A 113 3.52 5.87 2.59
C ALA A 113 3.63 5.08 1.29
N THR A 114 2.84 4.03 1.13
CA THR A 114 2.99 3.09 0.01
C THR A 114 3.05 3.74 -1.36
N GLY A 115 2.20 4.72 -1.61
CA GLY A 115 2.14 5.36 -2.91
C GLY A 115 3.17 6.45 -3.12
N ASP A 116 3.99 6.73 -2.12
CA ASP A 116 4.97 7.82 -2.19
C ASP A 116 6.37 7.23 -2.16
N GLN A 117 6.88 6.89 -3.33
CA GLN A 117 8.18 6.24 -3.43
C GLN A 117 9.33 7.10 -2.92
N ALA A 118 9.22 8.40 -3.03
CA ALA A 118 10.26 9.28 -2.52
C ALA A 118 10.38 9.17 -1.00
N THR A 119 9.25 9.16 -0.31
CA THR A 119 9.23 8.99 1.14
C THR A 119 9.75 7.60 1.51
N VAL A 120 9.31 6.56 0.82
CA VAL A 120 9.74 5.19 1.10
C VAL A 120 11.25 5.08 0.93
N LYS A 121 11.80 5.59 -0.17
CA LYS A 121 13.24 5.53 -0.41
C LYS A 121 14.02 6.25 0.66
N LYS A 122 13.53 7.40 1.07
CA LYS A 122 14.19 8.18 2.12
C LYS A 122 14.26 7.40 3.43
N PHE A 123 13.15 6.76 3.81
CA PHE A 123 13.14 5.99 5.05
C PHE A 123 13.98 4.73 4.97
N LEU A 124 14.00 4.07 3.84
CA LEU A 124 14.86 2.89 3.68
C LEU A 124 16.33 3.27 3.71
N ALA A 125 16.68 4.40 3.13
CA ALA A 125 18.07 4.86 3.17
C ALA A 125 18.50 5.19 4.60
N ALA A 126 17.58 5.69 5.41
CA ALA A 126 17.87 6.01 6.80
C ALA A 126 17.87 4.78 7.71
N ASN A 127 17.41 3.63 7.21
CA ASN A 127 17.30 2.41 8.00
C ASN A 127 17.86 1.21 7.25
N PRO A 128 19.19 1.21 6.96
CA PRO A 128 19.77 0.14 6.15
C PRO A 128 19.68 -1.23 6.79
N SER A 129 19.67 -1.32 8.11
CA SER A 129 19.53 -2.62 8.78
C SER A 129 18.14 -3.22 8.52
N PHE A 130 17.14 -2.38 8.38
CA PHE A 130 15.80 -2.85 8.04
C PHE A 130 15.80 -3.50 6.65
N ASN A 131 16.42 -2.81 5.70
CA ASN A 131 16.47 -3.29 4.32
C ASN A 131 17.24 -4.63 4.20
N LYS A 132 18.24 -4.83 5.06
CA LYS A 132 18.98 -6.10 5.08
C LYS A 132 18.12 -7.24 5.58
N GLY A 133 17.30 -7.00 6.60
CA GLY A 133 16.52 -8.04 7.22
C GLY A 133 15.15 -8.27 6.58
N PHE A 134 14.79 -7.48 5.59
CA PHE A 134 13.48 -7.58 4.98
C PHE A 134 13.59 -7.32 3.49
N ARG A 135 13.09 -8.26 2.72
CA ARG A 135 13.20 -8.14 1.27
C ARG A 135 12.12 -7.20 0.72
N ILE A 136 12.57 -6.18 0.00
CA ILE A 136 11.65 -5.24 -0.62
C ILE A 136 11.27 -5.79 -2.00
N ARG A 137 9.97 -5.83 -2.28
CA ARG A 137 9.46 -6.41 -3.52
C ARG A 137 8.57 -5.42 -4.24
N GLN A 138 8.57 -5.53 -5.57
CA GLN A 138 7.67 -4.75 -6.40
C GLN A 138 6.25 -5.31 -6.32
N PRO A 139 5.23 -4.46 -6.48
CA PRO A 139 3.86 -4.97 -6.54
C PRO A 139 3.67 -5.94 -7.70
N ARG A 140 2.82 -6.94 -7.47
CA ARG A 140 2.50 -7.92 -8.50
C ARG A 140 0.99 -7.96 -8.69
N VAL A 141 0.56 -7.91 -9.93
CA VAL A 141 -0.86 -7.90 -10.27
C VAL A 141 -1.22 -9.21 -10.95
N PHE A 142 -2.32 -9.82 -10.52
CA PHE A 142 -2.79 -11.08 -11.10
C PHE A 142 -4.23 -10.92 -11.53
N VAL A 143 -4.58 -11.60 -12.61
CA VAL A 143 -5.96 -11.65 -13.12
C VAL A 143 -6.35 -13.12 -13.20
N LYS A 144 -7.60 -13.42 -12.85
CA LYS A 144 -8.06 -14.80 -12.87
C LYS A 144 -8.67 -15.13 -14.24
N GLN A 145 -8.16 -16.17 -14.88
CA GLN A 145 -8.64 -16.64 -16.15
C GLN A 145 -8.78 -18.16 -16.08
N ASP A 146 -9.97 -18.66 -16.42
CA ASP A 146 -10.24 -20.10 -16.41
C ASP A 146 -9.87 -20.75 -15.08
N GLY A 147 -10.19 -20.08 -13.99
CA GLY A 147 -9.94 -20.58 -12.66
C GLY A 147 -8.50 -20.47 -12.19
N LYS A 148 -7.62 -19.87 -12.97
CA LYS A 148 -6.21 -19.76 -12.63
C LYS A 148 -5.78 -18.31 -12.52
N TRP A 149 -4.88 -18.03 -11.57
CA TRP A 149 -4.31 -16.71 -11.43
C TRP A 149 -3.14 -16.55 -12.39
N ILE A 150 -3.22 -15.54 -13.24
CA ILE A 150 -2.20 -15.25 -14.24
C ILE A 150 -1.61 -13.91 -13.94
N GLU A 151 -0.30 -13.84 -13.82
CA GLU A 151 0.35 -12.58 -13.50
C GLU A 151 0.32 -11.64 -14.70
N PHE A 152 -0.16 -10.43 -14.46
CA PHE A 152 -0.17 -9.38 -15.46
C PHE A 152 1.11 -8.55 -15.29
N LYS A 153 1.90 -8.47 -16.35
CA LYS A 153 3.14 -7.69 -16.30
C LYS A 153 3.05 -6.55 -17.29
N PRO A 154 2.79 -5.33 -16.80
CA PRO A 154 2.76 -4.19 -17.72
C PRO A 154 4.15 -3.93 -18.27
N PRO A 155 4.25 -3.33 -19.46
CA PRO A 155 5.56 -2.99 -19.99
C PRO A 155 6.25 -1.98 -19.08
N THR A 156 7.54 -2.14 -18.88
CA THR A 156 8.30 -1.20 -18.09
C THR A 156 8.88 -0.16 -19.02
N SER A 157 9.09 1.04 -18.49
CA SER A 157 9.63 2.12 -19.30
C SER A 157 11.04 1.79 -19.82
N GLY A 158 11.78 0.96 -19.11
CA GLY A 158 13.11 0.58 -19.55
C GLY A 158 13.16 -0.34 -20.75
N GLN A 159 12.04 -0.91 -21.14
CA GLN A 159 11.98 -1.81 -22.27
C GLN A 159 11.67 -1.13 -23.58
N ARG A 160 11.44 0.13 -23.54
CA ARG A 160 11.22 0.77 -24.80
C ARG A 160 12.44 0.82 -25.57
N ARG A 161 12.46 0.51 -26.53
CA ARG A 161 13.55 0.57 -27.03
C ARG A 161 13.78 0.77 -28.07
N THR A 162 14.00 0.92 -28.23
CA THR A 162 14.56 1.41 -28.94
C THR A 162 14.85 1.13 -29.91
#